data_ef731fc37f780a0d349746a579647fea
#
_entry.id   ef731fc37f780a0d349746a579647fea
#
_cell.length_a   1.000
_cell.length_b   1.000
_cell.length_c   1.000
_cell.angle_alpha   90.00
_cell.angle_beta   90.00
_cell.angle_gamma   90.00
#
_symmetry.space_group_name_H-M   'P 1'
#
loop_
_entity.id
_entity.type
_entity.pdbx_description
1 polymer ?
#
loop_
_entity_poly.entity_id
_entity_poly.type
_entity_poly.pdbx_seq_one_letter_code
_entity_poly.pdbx_strand_id
1 'polypeptide(L)'
;MRNLGRTWAHTRGGRRGFDPARPRAARRLRVVQPLRIALAQIAPRLGELEVNLARHQELLAAARDGGAGLVVFPELGLTGYLLQDLASEVAMRLDDPRLAALAGATAGGPSAVVSFVEESADHRLFIAAALLEDGEVRHVHRKVHLPTYGLFDERRFFAQGDMLRAVPSRLGVGLGLAVCEDFWHLSTPQVLALDGAQLLVNVSSSPGRDLAATHEVGLGTASSWRSLMRTYAQLTTSFVVFCNRVGVDESISFWGGSEVISPTGAVVFSAPLFDEGLFFADIDLADVRRERISLPLLRDERPELVAREWRRLIAERAGLASDATAEAGAMDGFDVAADQAPVA
;
A
#
# COMPACT_ATOMS: atom_id res chain seq x y z
N MET A 1 -11.49 65.72 31.25
CA MET A 1 -10.30 65.74 32.14
C MET A 1 -9.78 64.34 32.32
N ARG A 2 -8.46 64.21 32.13
CA ARG A 2 -7.51 63.12 32.32
C ARG A 2 -7.08 62.38 31.03
N ASN A 3 -6.02 62.93 30.53
CA ASN A 3 -5.07 62.46 29.58
C ASN A 3 -4.23 61.31 30.15
N LEU A 4 -4.06 60.22 29.45
CA LEU A 4 -3.00 59.22 29.72
C LEU A 4 -2.34 58.83 28.43
N GLY A 5 -1.19 59.51 28.16
CA GLY A 5 -0.27 59.16 27.11
C GLY A 5 0.39 57.81 27.39
N ARG A 6 0.48 56.95 26.37
CA ARG A 6 1.36 55.77 26.33
C ARG A 6 2.51 56.05 25.39
N THR A 7 3.67 56.23 25.98
CA THR A 7 4.96 56.32 25.32
C THR A 7 5.35 54.93 24.76
N TRP A 8 5.64 54.90 23.48
CA TRP A 8 6.23 53.71 22.83
C TRP A 8 7.76 53.70 23.06
N ALA A 9 8.25 52.74 23.79
CA ALA A 9 9.70 52.51 23.92
C ALA A 9 10.20 51.72 22.71
N HIS A 10 11.05 52.32 21.91
CA HIS A 10 11.83 51.65 20.85
C HIS A 10 12.90 50.74 21.49
N THR A 11 12.68 49.43 21.52
CA THR A 11 13.74 48.44 21.76
C THR A 11 14.58 48.29 20.48
N ARG A 12 15.81 48.81 20.51
CA ARG A 12 16.85 48.57 19.48
C ARG A 12 17.19 47.07 19.47
N GLY A 13 16.71 46.34 18.45
CA GLY A 13 17.14 44.99 18.16
C GLY A 13 18.62 44.96 17.76
N GLY A 14 19.45 44.38 18.60
CA GLY A 14 20.87 44.18 18.29
C GLY A 14 21.02 43.22 17.10
N ARG A 15 21.62 43.70 16.01
CA ARG A 15 22.07 42.85 14.89
C ARG A 15 23.14 41.92 15.42
N ARG A 16 22.85 40.60 15.52
CA ARG A 16 23.88 39.60 15.76
C ARG A 16 24.77 39.54 14.51
N GLY A 17 26.02 39.98 14.67
CA GLY A 17 27.01 39.93 13.62
C GLY A 17 27.27 38.51 13.16
N PHE A 18 27.38 38.35 11.86
CA PHE A 18 27.83 37.11 11.22
C PHE A 18 29.30 36.89 11.54
N ASP A 19 29.60 35.85 12.33
CA ASP A 19 30.97 35.43 12.66
C ASP A 19 31.44 34.40 11.61
N PRO A 20 32.32 34.75 10.68
CA PRO A 20 32.81 33.85 9.62
C PRO A 20 33.77 32.77 10.14
N ALA A 21 34.20 32.84 11.40
CA ALA A 21 35.22 31.95 11.96
C ALA A 21 34.62 30.76 12.76
N ARG A 22 33.30 30.66 12.93
CA ARG A 22 32.69 29.47 13.53
C ARG A 22 32.68 28.35 12.52
N PRO A 23 33.39 27.23 12.79
CA PRO A 23 33.30 26.05 11.95
C PRO A 23 31.84 25.58 11.96
N ARG A 24 31.19 25.60 10.81
CA ARG A 24 29.90 24.95 10.62
C ARG A 24 30.12 23.50 11.04
N ALA A 25 29.52 23.09 12.17
CA ALA A 25 29.49 21.69 12.57
C ALA A 25 29.01 20.91 11.36
N ALA A 26 29.88 20.09 10.79
CA ALA A 26 29.56 19.21 9.67
C ALA A 26 28.38 18.37 10.16
N ARG A 27 27.20 18.66 9.62
CA ARG A 27 25.99 17.87 9.86
C ARG A 27 26.34 16.48 9.34
N ARG A 28 26.77 15.59 10.26
CA ARG A 28 26.99 14.18 9.91
C ARG A 28 25.71 13.75 9.20
N LEU A 29 25.83 13.48 7.91
CA LEU A 29 24.77 12.81 7.17
C LEU A 29 24.47 11.55 7.99
N ARG A 30 23.29 11.49 8.60
CA ARG A 30 22.82 10.23 9.17
C ARG A 30 22.83 9.27 8.00
N VAL A 31 23.69 8.28 8.03
CA VAL A 31 23.60 7.13 7.15
C VAL A 31 22.26 6.50 7.52
N VAL A 32 21.24 6.74 6.70
CA VAL A 32 19.94 6.08 6.85
C VAL A 32 20.24 4.62 6.57
N GLN A 33 20.07 3.75 7.55
CA GLN A 33 20.22 2.32 7.33
C GLN A 33 19.17 1.90 6.29
N PRO A 34 19.56 1.10 5.29
CA PRO A 34 18.60 0.59 4.33
C PRO A 34 17.52 -0.22 5.06
N LEU A 35 16.28 -0.12 4.59
CA LEU A 35 15.21 -1.00 5.07
C LEU A 35 15.36 -2.36 4.37
N ARG A 36 15.58 -3.41 5.15
CA ARG A 36 15.55 -4.78 4.66
C ARG A 36 14.14 -5.32 4.68
N ILE A 37 13.63 -5.75 3.54
CA ILE A 37 12.33 -6.37 3.34
C ILE A 37 12.55 -7.87 3.13
N ALA A 38 11.80 -8.69 3.85
CA ALA A 38 11.72 -10.11 3.63
C ALA A 38 10.43 -10.47 2.89
N LEU A 39 10.53 -11.20 1.79
CA LEU A 39 9.42 -11.73 1.01
C LEU A 39 9.26 -13.21 1.34
N ALA A 40 8.21 -13.56 2.05
CA ALA A 40 7.89 -14.94 2.42
C ALA A 40 7.08 -15.59 1.29
N GLN A 41 7.77 -16.03 0.25
CA GLN A 41 7.17 -16.74 -0.89
C GLN A 41 6.92 -18.18 -0.49
N ILE A 42 5.71 -18.47 -0.02
CA ILE A 42 5.35 -19.76 0.59
C ILE A 42 4.25 -20.48 -0.19
N ALA A 43 4.12 -21.79 0.08
CA ALA A 43 3.02 -22.63 -0.34
C ALA A 43 2.10 -22.92 0.87
N PRO A 44 1.09 -22.06 1.15
CA PRO A 44 0.18 -22.29 2.25
C PRO A 44 -0.59 -23.59 2.07
N ARG A 45 -0.84 -24.32 3.14
CA ARG A 45 -1.71 -25.50 3.12
C ARG A 45 -3.16 -25.10 3.20
N LEU A 46 -3.94 -25.55 2.23
CA LEU A 46 -5.35 -25.20 2.10
C LEU A 46 -6.15 -25.67 3.32
N GLY A 47 -6.78 -24.74 4.04
CA GLY A 47 -7.61 -24.99 5.21
C GLY A 47 -6.85 -25.35 6.49
N GLU A 48 -5.53 -25.54 6.46
CA GLU A 48 -4.74 -25.95 7.63
C GLU A 48 -4.19 -24.74 8.41
N LEU A 49 -5.09 -23.98 9.04
CA LEU A 49 -4.76 -22.71 9.70
C LEU A 49 -3.61 -22.82 10.71
N GLU A 50 -3.62 -23.83 11.59
CA GLU A 50 -2.60 -24.00 12.63
C GLU A 50 -1.21 -24.28 12.04
N VAL A 51 -1.14 -25.08 10.96
CA VAL A 51 0.10 -25.38 10.25
C VAL A 51 0.67 -24.11 9.60
N ASN A 52 -0.21 -23.33 8.96
CA ASN A 52 0.19 -22.08 8.33
C ASN A 52 0.61 -21.02 9.36
N LEU A 53 -0.08 -20.93 10.50
CA LEU A 53 0.32 -20.06 11.62
C LEU A 53 1.72 -20.39 12.14
N ALA A 54 2.00 -21.68 12.40
CA ALA A 54 3.31 -22.13 12.84
C ALA A 54 4.39 -21.73 11.80
N ARG A 55 4.10 -21.92 10.51
CA ARG A 55 5.02 -21.54 9.42
C ARG A 55 5.28 -20.03 9.38
N HIS A 56 4.25 -19.20 9.60
CA HIS A 56 4.41 -17.75 9.68
C HIS A 56 5.30 -17.34 10.86
N GLN A 57 5.13 -17.96 12.02
CA GLN A 57 5.96 -17.70 13.20
C GLN A 57 7.43 -18.07 12.96
N GLU A 58 7.71 -19.23 12.35
CA GLU A 58 9.07 -19.64 11.97
C GLU A 58 9.72 -18.61 11.02
N LEU A 59 9.00 -18.18 9.99
CA LEU A 59 9.51 -17.25 9.00
C LEU A 59 9.68 -15.84 9.58
N LEU A 60 8.82 -15.40 10.50
CA LEU A 60 9.01 -14.15 11.26
C LEU A 60 10.29 -14.20 12.10
N ALA A 61 10.58 -15.32 12.77
CA ALA A 61 11.82 -15.52 13.51
C ALA A 61 13.03 -15.48 12.58
N ALA A 62 12.99 -16.23 11.47
CA ALA A 62 14.06 -16.25 10.47
C ALA A 62 14.29 -14.87 9.84
N ALA A 63 13.23 -14.11 9.56
CA ALA A 63 13.34 -12.75 9.05
C ALA A 63 13.98 -11.79 10.06
N ARG A 64 13.64 -11.93 11.36
CA ARG A 64 14.28 -11.19 12.46
C ARG A 64 15.77 -11.48 12.49
N ASP A 65 16.16 -12.75 12.45
CA ASP A 65 17.56 -13.18 12.44
C ASP A 65 18.30 -12.68 11.20
N GLY A 66 17.61 -12.60 10.06
CA GLY A 66 18.08 -12.00 8.81
C GLY A 66 18.14 -10.46 8.83
N GLY A 67 17.73 -9.82 9.93
CA GLY A 67 17.74 -8.35 10.07
C GLY A 67 16.66 -7.62 9.26
N ALA A 68 15.57 -8.28 8.93
CA ALA A 68 14.44 -7.64 8.24
C ALA A 68 13.76 -6.59 9.14
N GLY A 69 13.37 -5.47 8.55
CA GLY A 69 12.48 -4.49 9.16
C GLY A 69 11.00 -4.71 8.81
N LEU A 70 10.76 -5.37 7.67
CA LEU A 70 9.41 -5.73 7.20
C LEU A 70 9.43 -7.16 6.64
N VAL A 71 8.41 -7.94 6.97
CA VAL A 71 8.14 -9.25 6.35
C VAL A 71 6.80 -9.17 5.64
N VAL A 72 6.72 -9.67 4.40
CA VAL A 72 5.47 -9.71 3.63
C VAL A 72 5.15 -11.15 3.27
N PHE A 73 3.97 -11.60 3.65
CA PHE A 73 3.40 -12.90 3.31
C PHE A 73 2.39 -12.75 2.18
N PRO A 74 2.12 -13.81 1.41
CA PRO A 74 1.19 -13.76 0.28
C PRO A 74 -0.27 -13.68 0.71
N GLU A 75 -1.16 -13.39 -0.25
CA GLU A 75 -2.61 -13.42 -0.08
C GLU A 75 -3.06 -14.77 0.47
N LEU A 76 -3.97 -14.72 1.47
CA LEU A 76 -4.49 -15.88 2.18
C LEU A 76 -3.39 -16.85 2.64
N GLY A 77 -2.23 -16.31 3.01
CA GLY A 77 -1.08 -17.07 3.48
C GLY A 77 -1.39 -17.91 4.73
N LEU A 78 -2.34 -17.47 5.55
CA LEU A 78 -2.76 -18.20 6.74
C LEU A 78 -3.78 -19.32 6.46
N THR A 79 -4.50 -19.28 5.34
CA THR A 79 -5.65 -20.16 5.10
C THR A 79 -5.56 -21.00 3.84
N GLY A 80 -4.69 -20.60 2.88
CA GLY A 80 -4.75 -21.09 1.50
C GLY A 80 -5.83 -20.36 0.70
N TYR A 81 -5.85 -20.54 -0.63
CA TYR A 81 -6.65 -19.70 -1.53
C TYR A 81 -7.99 -20.33 -1.95
N LEU A 82 -8.01 -21.60 -2.41
CA LEU A 82 -9.20 -22.24 -2.96
C LEU A 82 -10.14 -22.80 -1.87
N LEU A 83 -10.53 -21.95 -0.92
CA LEU A 83 -11.27 -22.37 0.27
C LEU A 83 -12.71 -22.77 -0.01
N GLN A 84 -13.39 -22.08 -0.93
CA GLN A 84 -14.82 -22.30 -1.17
C GLN A 84 -15.61 -22.28 0.15
N ASP A 85 -16.39 -23.33 0.44
CA ASP A 85 -17.20 -23.44 1.67
C ASP A 85 -16.35 -23.55 2.96
N LEU A 86 -15.07 -23.91 2.86
CA LEU A 86 -14.16 -23.92 4.02
C LEU A 86 -13.82 -22.48 4.52
N ALA A 87 -14.16 -21.45 3.77
CA ALA A 87 -13.81 -20.07 4.14
C ALA A 87 -14.38 -19.70 5.52
N SER A 88 -15.58 -20.14 5.86
CA SER A 88 -16.20 -19.89 7.18
C SER A 88 -15.52 -20.63 8.32
N GLU A 89 -14.96 -21.81 8.06
CA GLU A 89 -14.32 -22.66 9.07
C GLU A 89 -12.93 -22.13 9.49
N VAL A 90 -12.23 -21.44 8.57
CA VAL A 90 -10.88 -20.92 8.80
C VAL A 90 -10.86 -19.41 9.06
N ALA A 91 -12.02 -18.77 9.07
CA ALA A 91 -12.13 -17.33 9.28
C ALA A 91 -11.69 -16.95 10.71
N MET A 92 -11.05 -15.79 10.82
CA MET A 92 -10.65 -15.21 12.10
C MET A 92 -11.26 -13.83 12.26
N ARG A 93 -11.72 -13.53 13.47
CA ARG A 93 -12.07 -12.16 13.85
C ARG A 93 -10.80 -11.38 14.20
N LEU A 94 -10.88 -10.06 14.22
CA LEU A 94 -9.72 -9.22 14.56
C LEU A 94 -9.28 -9.38 16.03
N ASP A 95 -10.15 -9.86 16.89
CA ASP A 95 -9.87 -10.19 18.30
C ASP A 95 -9.49 -11.67 18.53
N ASP A 96 -9.25 -12.43 17.46
CA ASP A 96 -8.84 -13.83 17.53
C ASP A 96 -7.46 -13.94 18.24
N PRO A 97 -7.34 -14.80 19.28
CA PRO A 97 -6.08 -14.95 20.02
C PRO A 97 -4.91 -15.43 19.15
N ARG A 98 -5.17 -16.16 18.05
CA ARG A 98 -4.14 -16.59 17.10
C ARG A 98 -3.55 -15.41 16.32
N LEU A 99 -4.41 -14.49 15.88
CA LEU A 99 -3.96 -13.24 15.23
C LEU A 99 -3.20 -12.35 16.22
N ALA A 100 -3.68 -12.25 17.47
CA ALA A 100 -3.00 -11.53 18.54
C ALA A 100 -1.63 -12.14 18.86
N ALA A 101 -1.50 -13.48 18.91
CA ALA A 101 -0.22 -14.15 19.12
C ALA A 101 0.76 -13.88 17.96
N LEU A 102 0.29 -13.87 16.73
CA LEU A 102 1.11 -13.56 15.56
C LEU A 102 1.55 -12.09 15.58
N ALA A 103 0.66 -11.18 15.95
CA ALA A 103 1.01 -9.76 16.17
C ALA A 103 2.05 -9.62 17.27
N GLY A 104 1.88 -10.33 18.39
CA GLY A 104 2.83 -10.36 19.51
C GLY A 104 4.26 -10.75 19.08
N ALA A 105 4.41 -11.61 18.07
CA ALA A 105 5.70 -11.99 17.52
C ALA A 105 6.45 -10.83 16.84
N THR A 106 5.77 -9.72 16.49
CA THR A 106 6.39 -8.52 15.92
C THR A 106 6.97 -7.57 16.98
N ALA A 107 6.68 -7.80 18.28
CA ALA A 107 7.19 -6.97 19.35
C ALA A 107 8.73 -6.99 19.40
N GLY A 108 9.36 -5.82 19.19
CA GLY A 108 10.84 -5.70 19.11
C GLY A 108 11.47 -6.47 17.93
N GLY A 109 10.66 -6.89 16.94
CA GLY A 109 11.07 -7.59 15.74
C GLY A 109 10.65 -6.85 14.46
N PRO A 110 10.60 -7.50 13.29
CA PRO A 110 10.12 -6.90 12.05
C PRO A 110 8.63 -6.60 12.13
N SER A 111 8.18 -5.54 11.42
CA SER A 111 6.77 -5.41 11.04
C SER A 111 6.39 -6.55 10.10
N ALA A 112 5.12 -6.96 10.09
CA ALA A 112 4.66 -8.01 9.19
C ALA A 112 3.38 -7.61 8.45
N VAL A 113 3.28 -8.01 7.20
CA VAL A 113 2.01 -8.00 6.44
C VAL A 113 1.60 -9.45 6.25
N VAL A 114 0.45 -9.80 6.81
CA VAL A 114 -0.14 -11.16 6.73
C VAL A 114 -1.52 -11.08 6.09
N SER A 115 -1.97 -12.16 5.47
CA SER A 115 -3.30 -12.21 4.84
C SER A 115 -4.08 -13.47 5.23
N PHE A 116 -5.37 -13.28 5.47
CA PHE A 116 -6.28 -14.29 6.01
C PHE A 116 -7.73 -14.01 5.64
N VAL A 117 -8.61 -14.95 5.94
CA VAL A 117 -10.07 -14.72 5.89
C VAL A 117 -10.49 -14.04 7.18
N GLU A 118 -10.99 -12.80 7.07
CA GLU A 118 -11.55 -12.06 8.20
C GLU A 118 -13.06 -12.28 8.30
N GLU A 119 -13.58 -12.62 9.49
CA GLU A 119 -15.00 -12.54 9.82
C GLU A 119 -15.30 -11.24 10.54
N SER A 120 -16.19 -10.43 9.97
CA SER A 120 -16.65 -9.17 10.58
C SER A 120 -17.70 -9.42 11.68
N ALA A 121 -18.03 -8.36 12.44
CA ALA A 121 -19.03 -8.44 13.51
C ALA A 121 -20.44 -8.81 13.02
N ASP A 122 -20.75 -8.54 11.76
CA ASP A 122 -21.99 -8.88 11.07
C ASP A 122 -21.88 -10.17 10.22
N HIS A 123 -20.87 -11.00 10.52
CA HIS A 123 -20.63 -12.31 9.93
C HIS A 123 -20.37 -12.31 8.41
N ARG A 124 -19.93 -11.19 7.85
CA ARG A 124 -19.40 -11.19 6.48
C ARG A 124 -17.95 -11.64 6.48
N LEU A 125 -17.58 -12.39 5.46
CA LEU A 125 -16.22 -12.87 5.26
C LEU A 125 -15.51 -11.94 4.27
N PHE A 126 -14.24 -11.60 4.56
CA PHE A 126 -13.41 -10.77 3.71
C PHE A 126 -12.05 -11.43 3.49
N ILE A 127 -11.49 -11.27 2.30
CA ILE A 127 -10.05 -11.47 2.10
C ILE A 127 -9.35 -10.23 2.64
N ALA A 128 -8.58 -10.40 3.70
CA ALA A 128 -7.94 -9.28 4.41
C ALA A 128 -6.41 -9.39 4.39
N ALA A 129 -5.74 -8.23 4.37
CA ALA A 129 -4.33 -8.06 4.64
C ALA A 129 -4.14 -7.18 5.87
N ALA A 130 -3.42 -7.66 6.88
CA ALA A 130 -3.16 -6.94 8.13
C ALA A 130 -1.70 -6.52 8.25
N LEU A 131 -1.47 -5.27 8.66
CA LEU A 131 -0.18 -4.78 9.14
C LEU A 131 -0.07 -5.04 10.63
N LEU A 132 0.91 -5.84 11.02
CA LEU A 132 1.25 -6.16 12.41
C LEU A 132 2.53 -5.42 12.77
N GLU A 133 2.49 -4.58 13.81
CA GLU A 133 3.63 -3.81 14.30
C GLU A 133 3.60 -3.69 15.83
N ASP A 134 4.76 -3.77 16.44
CA ASP A 134 4.96 -3.54 17.89
C ASP A 134 4.02 -4.38 18.78
N GLY A 135 3.65 -5.57 18.32
CA GLY A 135 2.78 -6.49 19.05
C GLY A 135 1.30 -6.29 18.81
N GLU A 136 0.89 -5.41 17.91
CA GLU A 136 -0.49 -5.05 17.65
C GLU A 136 -0.87 -5.17 16.17
N VAL A 137 -2.17 -5.36 15.90
CA VAL A 137 -2.76 -5.19 14.56
C VAL A 137 -2.97 -3.69 14.33
N ARG A 138 -2.13 -3.09 13.51
CA ARG A 138 -2.12 -1.63 13.27
C ARG A 138 -3.11 -1.19 12.21
N HIS A 139 -3.33 -2.02 11.21
CA HIS A 139 -4.23 -1.75 10.09
C HIS A 139 -4.69 -3.03 9.46
N VAL A 140 -5.91 -3.02 8.93
CA VAL A 140 -6.47 -4.09 8.12
C VAL A 140 -7.05 -3.50 6.85
N HIS A 141 -6.60 -4.00 5.72
CA HIS A 141 -7.15 -3.74 4.41
C HIS A 141 -7.98 -4.94 3.98
N ARG A 142 -9.24 -4.73 3.64
CA ARG A 142 -10.13 -5.73 3.06
C ARG A 142 -10.09 -5.58 1.54
N LYS A 143 -9.90 -6.66 0.81
CA LYS A 143 -9.84 -6.67 -0.66
C LYS A 143 -11.06 -5.98 -1.25
N VAL A 144 -10.84 -4.96 -2.06
CA VAL A 144 -11.89 -4.12 -2.65
C VAL A 144 -12.42 -4.75 -3.93
N HIS A 145 -11.52 -5.32 -4.73
CA HIS A 145 -11.86 -5.87 -6.03
C HIS A 145 -11.80 -7.40 -5.98
N LEU A 146 -12.96 -8.03 -6.07
CA LEU A 146 -13.12 -9.48 -6.03
C LEU A 146 -13.35 -10.00 -7.45
N PRO A 147 -12.39 -10.70 -8.08
CA PRO A 147 -12.54 -11.22 -9.43
C PRO A 147 -13.58 -12.35 -9.50
N THR A 148 -14.33 -12.35 -10.62
CA THR A 148 -15.36 -13.36 -10.94
C THR A 148 -15.21 -13.88 -12.36
N TYR A 149 -14.01 -13.82 -12.92
CA TYR A 149 -13.69 -14.23 -14.28
C TYR A 149 -12.65 -15.35 -14.31
N GLY A 150 -12.68 -16.14 -15.37
CA GLY A 150 -11.76 -17.27 -15.54
C GLY A 150 -11.97 -18.32 -14.48
N LEU A 151 -10.97 -18.55 -13.63
CA LEU A 151 -11.02 -19.52 -12.52
C LEU A 151 -11.46 -18.88 -11.18
N PHE A 152 -11.69 -17.56 -11.16
CA PHE A 152 -12.01 -16.84 -9.94
C PHE A 152 -13.52 -16.78 -9.72
N ASP A 153 -13.96 -16.99 -8.47
CA ASP A 153 -15.36 -16.84 -8.03
C ASP A 153 -15.43 -16.24 -6.61
N GLU A 154 -14.57 -15.25 -6.34
CA GLU A 154 -14.41 -14.72 -4.98
C GLU A 154 -15.68 -14.05 -4.44
N ARG A 155 -16.45 -13.35 -5.29
CA ARG A 155 -17.68 -12.66 -4.85
C ARG A 155 -18.78 -13.58 -4.35
N ARG A 156 -18.67 -14.87 -4.63
CA ARG A 156 -19.60 -15.88 -4.12
C ARG A 156 -19.42 -16.10 -2.62
N PHE A 157 -18.18 -16.00 -2.14
CA PHE A 157 -17.80 -16.36 -0.77
C PHE A 157 -17.43 -15.16 0.09
N PHE A 158 -16.98 -14.06 -0.53
CA PHE A 158 -16.42 -12.91 0.18
C PHE A 158 -17.17 -11.62 -0.14
N ALA A 159 -17.24 -10.75 0.86
CA ALA A 159 -17.70 -9.38 0.71
C ALA A 159 -16.57 -8.47 0.25
N GLN A 160 -16.93 -7.41 -0.48
CA GLN A 160 -15.99 -6.39 -0.92
C GLN A 160 -15.61 -5.45 0.21
N GLY A 161 -14.33 -5.10 0.31
CA GLY A 161 -13.87 -3.96 1.09
C GLY A 161 -14.39 -2.65 0.52
N ASP A 162 -14.47 -1.63 1.35
CA ASP A 162 -15.05 -0.32 1.01
C ASP A 162 -14.08 0.84 1.30
N MET A 163 -12.81 0.55 1.61
CA MET A 163 -11.86 1.56 2.04
C MET A 163 -10.46 1.33 1.46
N LEU A 164 -9.86 2.41 0.94
CA LEU A 164 -8.45 2.48 0.56
C LEU A 164 -7.76 3.50 1.46
N ARG A 165 -6.79 3.06 2.28
CA ARG A 165 -6.06 3.92 3.22
C ARG A 165 -4.59 3.61 3.25
N ALA A 166 -3.78 4.66 3.21
CA ALA A 166 -2.39 4.58 3.61
C ALA A 166 -2.26 4.83 5.12
N VAL A 167 -1.37 4.10 5.77
CA VAL A 167 -1.17 4.24 7.21
C VAL A 167 0.30 4.50 7.53
N PRO A 168 0.58 5.37 8.52
CA PRO A 168 1.94 5.56 8.97
C PRO A 168 2.46 4.29 9.64
N SER A 169 3.68 3.89 9.29
CA SER A 169 4.38 2.76 9.88
C SER A 169 5.54 3.23 10.74
N ARG A 170 5.91 2.43 11.74
CA ARG A 170 7.15 2.63 12.52
C ARG A 170 8.42 2.61 11.66
N LEU A 171 8.34 2.12 10.43
CA LEU A 171 9.42 2.16 9.44
C LEU A 171 9.74 3.59 8.96
N GLY A 172 8.96 4.59 9.39
CA GLY A 172 9.14 5.99 9.02
C GLY A 172 8.57 6.37 7.66
N VAL A 173 7.72 5.52 7.09
CA VAL A 173 7.03 5.73 5.80
C VAL A 173 5.54 5.39 5.92
N GLY A 174 4.74 5.93 5.00
CA GLY A 174 3.36 5.49 4.80
C GLY A 174 3.33 4.17 4.02
N LEU A 175 2.56 3.20 4.51
CA LEU A 175 2.26 1.95 3.82
C LEU A 175 0.86 2.00 3.22
N GLY A 176 0.73 1.55 1.97
CA GLY A 176 -0.54 1.24 1.34
C GLY A 176 -0.62 -0.27 1.12
N LEU A 177 -1.61 -0.93 1.72
CA LEU A 177 -1.86 -2.35 1.52
C LEU A 177 -2.88 -2.57 0.41
N ALA A 178 -2.66 -3.60 -0.39
CA ALA A 178 -3.56 -4.06 -1.43
C ALA A 178 -3.51 -5.59 -1.54
N VAL A 179 -4.58 -6.19 -2.02
CA VAL A 179 -4.67 -7.64 -2.20
C VAL A 179 -4.93 -7.96 -3.66
N CYS A 180 -3.93 -8.57 -4.30
CA CYS A 180 -4.00 -9.19 -5.62
C CYS A 180 -4.73 -8.34 -6.67
N GLU A 181 -6.00 -8.64 -6.95
CA GLU A 181 -6.85 -7.97 -7.95
C GLU A 181 -6.94 -6.46 -7.76
N ASP A 182 -6.74 -5.96 -6.53
CA ASP A 182 -6.74 -4.52 -6.27
C ASP A 182 -5.74 -3.76 -7.17
N PHE A 183 -4.62 -4.38 -7.54
CA PHE A 183 -3.62 -3.78 -8.43
C PHE A 183 -3.97 -3.87 -9.93
N TRP A 184 -4.99 -4.63 -10.32
CA TRP A 184 -5.52 -4.58 -11.68
C TRP A 184 -6.45 -3.38 -11.91
N HIS A 185 -6.75 -2.63 -10.85
CA HIS A 185 -7.56 -1.43 -10.87
C HIS A 185 -6.70 -0.19 -10.59
N LEU A 186 -6.51 0.64 -11.61
CA LEU A 186 -5.63 1.81 -11.60
C LEU A 186 -5.86 2.75 -10.41
N SER A 187 -7.10 2.89 -9.96
CA SER A 187 -7.46 3.77 -8.86
C SER A 187 -6.86 3.35 -7.51
N THR A 188 -6.65 2.05 -7.27
CA THR A 188 -6.15 1.57 -5.97
C THR A 188 -4.75 2.08 -5.65
N PRO A 189 -3.70 1.85 -6.44
CA PRO A 189 -2.37 2.37 -6.14
C PRO A 189 -2.32 3.90 -6.19
N GLN A 190 -3.12 4.55 -7.05
CA GLN A 190 -3.18 6.01 -7.13
C GLN A 190 -3.74 6.61 -5.84
N VAL A 191 -4.89 6.11 -5.35
CA VAL A 191 -5.51 6.61 -4.11
C VAL A 191 -4.59 6.39 -2.92
N LEU A 192 -3.99 5.20 -2.78
CA LEU A 192 -3.04 4.91 -1.70
C LEU A 192 -1.83 5.85 -1.72
N ALA A 193 -1.27 6.13 -2.89
CA ALA A 193 -0.12 7.03 -3.02
C ALA A 193 -0.49 8.49 -2.70
N LEU A 194 -1.66 8.96 -3.13
CA LEU A 194 -2.19 10.30 -2.80
C LEU A 194 -2.52 10.42 -1.31
N ASP A 195 -2.94 9.34 -0.66
CA ASP A 195 -3.18 9.27 0.79
C ASP A 195 -1.87 9.17 1.60
N GLY A 196 -0.72 9.14 0.93
CA GLY A 196 0.60 9.25 1.54
C GLY A 196 1.44 7.98 1.56
N ALA A 197 1.01 6.90 0.88
CA ALA A 197 1.84 5.72 0.75
C ALA A 197 3.15 6.03 0.00
N GLN A 198 4.24 5.54 0.54
CA GLN A 198 5.58 5.56 -0.03
C GLN A 198 6.07 4.14 -0.32
N LEU A 199 5.42 3.17 0.32
CA LEU A 199 5.61 1.74 0.13
C LEU A 199 4.23 1.12 -0.14
N LEU A 200 4.00 0.68 -1.37
CA LEU A 200 2.79 -0.02 -1.80
C LEU A 200 3.07 -1.51 -1.70
N VAL A 201 2.33 -2.21 -0.84
CA VAL A 201 2.49 -3.65 -0.60
C VAL A 201 1.29 -4.37 -1.18
N ASN A 202 1.53 -5.20 -2.19
CA ASN A 202 0.51 -6.07 -2.78
C ASN A 202 0.81 -7.54 -2.45
N VAL A 203 -0.07 -8.15 -1.68
CA VAL A 203 -0.05 -9.58 -1.37
C VAL A 203 -0.92 -10.33 -2.37
N SER A 204 -0.42 -11.43 -2.94
CA SER A 204 -1.08 -12.10 -4.07
C SER A 204 -1.08 -13.61 -3.97
N SER A 205 -2.13 -14.20 -4.54
CA SER A 205 -2.23 -15.61 -4.91
C SER A 205 -2.52 -15.70 -6.42
N SER A 206 -1.59 -15.15 -7.22
CA SER A 206 -1.73 -15.09 -8.66
C SER A 206 -1.37 -16.44 -9.30
N PRO A 207 -2.30 -17.08 -10.03
CA PRO A 207 -2.03 -18.33 -10.71
C PRO A 207 -1.23 -18.14 -11.98
N GLY A 208 -0.50 -19.19 -12.35
CA GLY A 208 0.18 -19.27 -13.64
C GLY A 208 -0.81 -19.52 -14.76
N ARG A 209 -0.84 -18.65 -15.76
CA ARG A 209 -1.60 -18.83 -17.01
C ARG A 209 -0.62 -18.73 -18.19
N ASP A 210 -1.02 -19.31 -19.32
CA ASP A 210 -0.31 -19.22 -20.59
C ASP A 210 1.09 -19.87 -20.60
N LEU A 211 1.23 -20.99 -19.89
CA LEU A 211 2.44 -21.82 -19.95
C LEU A 211 2.78 -22.31 -21.38
N ALA A 212 1.79 -22.29 -22.29
CA ALA A 212 1.90 -22.85 -23.62
C ALA A 212 1.84 -21.82 -24.77
N ALA A 213 1.60 -20.55 -24.52
CA ALA A 213 1.11 -19.63 -25.54
C ALA A 213 2.15 -18.75 -26.23
N THR A 214 3.38 -18.62 -25.76
CA THR A 214 4.36 -17.74 -26.42
C THR A 214 5.74 -18.34 -26.53
N HIS A 215 6.36 -18.15 -27.69
CA HIS A 215 7.78 -18.45 -27.97
C HIS A 215 8.75 -17.54 -27.18
N GLU A 216 8.25 -16.62 -26.37
CA GLU A 216 9.04 -15.83 -25.44
C GLU A 216 9.14 -16.55 -24.10
N VAL A 217 10.37 -16.62 -23.58
CA VAL A 217 10.70 -17.29 -22.31
C VAL A 217 10.00 -16.56 -21.16
N GLY A 218 8.89 -17.11 -20.66
CA GLY A 218 8.23 -16.58 -19.46
C GLY A 218 6.72 -16.86 -19.40
N LEU A 219 6.19 -16.84 -18.17
CA LEU A 219 4.75 -16.87 -17.91
C LEU A 219 4.10 -15.55 -18.32
N GLY A 220 3.08 -15.59 -19.20
CA GLY A 220 2.34 -14.38 -19.61
C GLY A 220 1.81 -13.57 -18.42
N THR A 221 1.29 -14.26 -17.41
CA THR A 221 0.82 -13.64 -16.16
C THR A 221 1.93 -12.89 -15.41
N ALA A 222 3.13 -13.49 -15.28
CA ALA A 222 4.27 -12.85 -14.60
C ALA A 222 4.72 -11.58 -15.34
N SER A 223 4.73 -11.61 -16.68
CA SER A 223 5.08 -10.45 -17.50
C SER A 223 4.08 -9.30 -17.31
N SER A 224 2.77 -9.61 -17.29
CA SER A 224 1.72 -8.62 -17.05
C SER A 224 1.85 -7.97 -15.66
N TRP A 225 2.04 -8.79 -14.62
CA TRP A 225 2.26 -8.29 -13.26
C TRP A 225 3.48 -7.38 -13.18
N ARG A 226 4.59 -7.79 -13.75
CA ARG A 226 5.83 -6.98 -13.76
C ARG A 226 5.60 -5.64 -14.46
N SER A 227 4.87 -5.61 -15.56
CA SER A 227 4.53 -4.38 -16.28
C SER A 227 3.68 -3.45 -15.41
N LEU A 228 2.63 -3.97 -14.76
CA LEU A 228 1.76 -3.19 -13.86
C LEU A 228 2.54 -2.60 -12.69
N MET A 229 3.30 -3.43 -11.98
CA MET A 229 4.05 -3.00 -10.79
C MET A 229 5.09 -1.93 -11.12
N ARG A 230 5.83 -2.08 -12.23
CA ARG A 230 6.79 -1.07 -12.69
C ARG A 230 6.11 0.24 -13.04
N THR A 231 4.98 0.17 -13.75
CA THR A 231 4.18 1.35 -14.10
C THR A 231 3.70 2.08 -12.84
N TYR A 232 3.14 1.35 -11.88
CA TYR A 232 2.68 1.97 -10.64
C TYR A 232 3.82 2.57 -9.81
N ALA A 233 4.94 1.87 -9.69
CA ALA A 233 6.11 2.40 -8.99
C ALA A 233 6.55 3.75 -9.57
N GLN A 234 6.62 3.87 -10.90
CA GLN A 234 6.99 5.10 -11.61
C GLN A 234 5.95 6.21 -11.44
N LEU A 235 4.66 5.91 -11.72
CA LEU A 235 3.60 6.93 -11.70
C LEU A 235 3.31 7.43 -10.29
N THR A 236 3.43 6.58 -9.27
CA THR A 236 3.21 6.95 -7.86
C THR A 236 4.50 7.39 -7.16
N THR A 237 5.65 7.28 -7.84
CA THR A 237 6.98 7.56 -7.25
C THR A 237 7.15 6.90 -5.87
N SER A 238 6.73 5.63 -5.78
CA SER A 238 6.72 4.82 -4.56
C SER A 238 7.41 3.47 -4.79
N PHE A 239 7.94 2.86 -3.73
CA PHE A 239 8.32 1.46 -3.81
C PHE A 239 7.06 0.59 -3.98
N VAL A 240 7.18 -0.46 -4.78
CA VAL A 240 6.17 -1.53 -4.87
C VAL A 240 6.79 -2.83 -4.38
N VAL A 241 6.12 -3.46 -3.42
CA VAL A 241 6.46 -4.78 -2.88
C VAL A 241 5.36 -5.75 -3.27
N PHE A 242 5.71 -6.73 -4.06
CA PHE A 242 4.80 -7.78 -4.51
C PHE A 242 5.22 -9.10 -3.88
N CYS A 243 4.34 -9.71 -3.09
CA CYS A 243 4.57 -11.02 -2.52
C CYS A 243 3.50 -11.99 -3.02
N ASN A 244 3.93 -12.94 -3.84
CA ASN A 244 3.05 -13.95 -4.44
C ASN A 244 3.35 -15.32 -3.85
N ARG A 245 2.30 -16.14 -3.69
CA ARG A 245 2.47 -17.52 -3.24
C ARG A 245 3.05 -18.42 -4.34
N VAL A 246 3.57 -19.55 -3.91
CA VAL A 246 3.92 -20.70 -4.77
C VAL A 246 3.05 -21.92 -4.41
N GLY A 247 3.29 -23.01 -5.10
CA GLY A 247 2.65 -24.29 -4.83
C GLY A 247 1.45 -24.54 -5.73
N VAL A 248 0.73 -25.61 -5.41
CA VAL A 248 -0.42 -26.09 -6.19
C VAL A 248 -1.58 -26.31 -5.23
N ASP A 249 -2.74 -25.72 -5.53
CA ASP A 249 -4.01 -26.05 -4.91
C ASP A 249 -4.88 -26.73 -5.97
N GLU A 250 -5.25 -27.98 -5.76
CA GLU A 250 -5.96 -28.82 -6.73
C GLU A 250 -5.23 -28.84 -8.10
N SER A 251 -5.79 -28.19 -9.12
CA SER A 251 -5.21 -28.10 -10.47
C SER A 251 -4.57 -26.74 -10.79
N ILE A 252 -4.56 -25.82 -9.82
CA ILE A 252 -4.05 -24.45 -10.03
C ILE A 252 -2.64 -24.35 -9.49
N SER A 253 -1.71 -23.94 -10.36
CA SER A 253 -0.32 -23.69 -10.01
C SER A 253 -0.10 -22.20 -9.78
N PHE A 254 0.58 -21.85 -8.69
CA PHE A 254 0.99 -20.49 -8.33
C PHE A 254 2.48 -20.33 -8.55
N TRP A 255 2.87 -19.24 -9.18
CA TRP A 255 4.19 -19.11 -9.79
C TRP A 255 5.25 -18.40 -8.93
N GLY A 256 4.88 -17.78 -7.80
CA GLY A 256 5.83 -17.03 -6.98
C GLY A 256 6.32 -15.76 -7.66
N GLY A 257 7.63 -15.65 -7.90
CA GLY A 257 8.22 -14.48 -8.57
C GLY A 257 7.97 -13.17 -7.84
N SER A 258 7.98 -13.21 -6.51
CA SER A 258 7.82 -12.02 -5.67
C SER A 258 8.89 -10.98 -5.98
N GLU A 259 8.53 -9.69 -6.02
CA GLU A 259 9.44 -8.62 -6.46
C GLU A 259 9.40 -7.40 -5.54
N VAL A 260 10.52 -6.68 -5.49
CA VAL A 260 10.61 -5.33 -4.96
C VAL A 260 11.04 -4.40 -6.09
N ILE A 261 10.28 -3.32 -6.30
CA ILE A 261 10.48 -2.36 -7.38
C ILE A 261 10.66 -0.97 -6.78
N SER A 262 11.70 -0.26 -7.25
CA SER A 262 12.02 1.10 -6.81
C SER A 262 11.07 2.15 -7.39
N PRO A 263 11.03 3.37 -6.84
CA PRO A 263 10.22 4.48 -7.37
C PRO A 263 10.54 4.85 -8.81
N THR A 264 11.70 4.46 -9.34
CA THR A 264 12.08 4.67 -10.74
C THR A 264 11.56 3.58 -11.67
N GLY A 265 10.87 2.54 -11.15
CA GLY A 265 10.44 1.36 -11.89
C GLY A 265 11.53 0.32 -12.11
N ALA A 266 12.72 0.50 -11.53
CA ALA A 266 13.77 -0.51 -11.58
C ALA A 266 13.48 -1.66 -10.61
N VAL A 267 13.71 -2.90 -11.07
CA VAL A 267 13.61 -4.09 -10.21
C VAL A 267 14.80 -4.08 -9.24
N VAL A 268 14.52 -3.98 -7.94
CA VAL A 268 15.53 -4.08 -6.87
C VAL A 268 15.86 -5.55 -6.61
N PHE A 269 14.82 -6.39 -6.56
CA PHE A 269 14.93 -7.82 -6.31
C PHE A 269 13.77 -8.56 -6.99
N SER A 270 14.06 -9.77 -7.48
CA SER A 270 13.06 -10.70 -8.00
C SER A 270 13.36 -12.10 -7.47
N ALA A 271 12.41 -12.71 -6.79
CA ALA A 271 12.48 -14.08 -6.32
C ALA A 271 12.36 -15.07 -7.50
N PRO A 272 12.94 -16.27 -7.39
CA PRO A 272 12.79 -17.30 -8.41
C PRO A 272 11.32 -17.72 -8.56
N LEU A 273 10.98 -18.20 -9.75
CA LEU A 273 9.67 -18.76 -10.02
C LEU A 273 9.58 -20.15 -9.40
N PHE A 274 8.43 -20.49 -8.83
CA PHE A 274 8.04 -21.78 -8.26
C PHE A 274 8.84 -22.24 -7.04
N ASP A 275 9.88 -21.55 -6.63
CA ASP A 275 10.66 -21.89 -5.44
C ASP A 275 10.05 -21.30 -4.17
N GLU A 276 9.86 -22.13 -3.15
CA GLU A 276 9.49 -21.67 -1.81
C GLU A 276 10.72 -21.11 -1.08
N GLY A 277 10.57 -20.00 -0.38
CA GLY A 277 11.66 -19.41 0.38
C GLY A 277 11.35 -18.11 1.08
N LEU A 278 12.30 -17.68 1.90
CA LEU A 278 12.36 -16.35 2.50
C LEU A 278 13.46 -15.54 1.80
N PHE A 279 13.07 -14.57 1.01
CA PHE A 279 13.99 -13.77 0.18
C PHE A 279 14.12 -12.36 0.72
N PHE A 280 15.30 -11.76 0.59
CA PHE A 280 15.59 -10.44 1.16
C PHE A 280 15.94 -9.42 0.08
N ALA A 281 15.43 -8.20 0.26
CA ALA A 281 15.76 -7.03 -0.54
C ALA A 281 16.09 -5.85 0.37
N ASP A 282 17.14 -5.13 0.08
CA ASP A 282 17.51 -3.90 0.79
C ASP A 282 17.11 -2.68 -0.04
N ILE A 283 16.36 -1.74 0.55
CA ILE A 283 15.92 -0.51 -0.11
C ILE A 283 16.36 0.73 0.68
N ASP A 284 16.68 1.82 -0.02
CA ASP A 284 16.89 3.12 0.58
C ASP A 284 15.63 3.98 0.48
N LEU A 285 14.92 4.16 1.57
CA LEU A 285 13.69 4.96 1.61
C LEU A 285 13.88 6.41 1.15
N ALA A 286 15.11 6.92 1.13
CA ALA A 286 15.41 8.24 0.59
C ALA A 286 15.21 8.31 -0.95
N ASP A 287 15.14 7.19 -1.66
CA ASP A 287 14.85 7.14 -3.09
C ASP A 287 13.49 7.73 -3.41
N VAL A 288 12.48 7.48 -2.56
CA VAL A 288 11.15 8.10 -2.71
C VAL A 288 11.25 9.61 -2.74
N ARG A 289 12.00 10.20 -1.80
CA ARG A 289 12.19 11.65 -1.77
C ARG A 289 12.96 12.14 -3.00
N ARG A 290 13.99 11.42 -3.40
CA ARG A 290 14.80 11.77 -4.59
C ARG A 290 13.92 11.79 -5.84
N GLU A 291 13.13 10.73 -6.02
CA GLU A 291 12.27 10.59 -7.19
C GLU A 291 11.14 11.62 -7.19
N ARG A 292 10.46 11.85 -6.06
CA ARG A 292 9.38 12.85 -5.94
C ARG A 292 9.86 14.30 -6.19
N ILE A 293 11.14 14.59 -5.98
CA ILE A 293 11.74 15.88 -6.34
C ILE A 293 12.05 15.94 -7.83
N SER A 294 12.58 14.85 -8.40
CA SER A 294 12.97 14.78 -9.82
C SER A 294 11.75 14.70 -10.74
N LEU A 295 10.76 13.91 -10.33
CA LEU A 295 9.53 13.64 -11.08
C LEU A 295 8.31 13.89 -10.17
N PRO A 296 7.83 15.14 -10.03
CA PRO A 296 6.84 15.52 -9.02
C PRO A 296 5.38 15.20 -9.44
N LEU A 297 5.09 14.02 -9.95
CA LEU A 297 3.78 13.63 -10.48
C LEU A 297 2.66 13.77 -9.45
N LEU A 298 2.86 13.26 -8.22
CA LEU A 298 1.83 13.33 -7.18
C LEU A 298 1.54 14.77 -6.72
N ARG A 299 2.53 15.68 -6.80
CA ARG A 299 2.32 17.11 -6.52
C ARG A 299 1.42 17.77 -7.56
N ASP A 300 1.57 17.34 -8.82
CA ASP A 300 0.91 17.96 -9.96
C ASP A 300 -0.42 17.23 -10.32
N GLU A 301 -0.79 16.19 -9.55
CA GLU A 301 -2.09 15.54 -9.67
C GLU A 301 -3.24 16.49 -9.35
N ARG A 302 -4.37 16.27 -9.99
CA ARG A 302 -5.58 17.08 -9.85
C ARG A 302 -6.76 16.23 -9.39
N PRO A 303 -6.76 15.76 -8.12
CA PRO A 303 -7.79 14.85 -7.61
C PRO A 303 -9.21 15.45 -7.67
N GLU A 304 -9.35 16.78 -7.56
CA GLU A 304 -10.65 17.47 -7.66
C GLU A 304 -11.23 17.35 -9.07
N LEU A 305 -10.40 17.47 -10.11
CA LEU A 305 -10.80 17.25 -11.49
C LEU A 305 -11.27 15.81 -11.68
N VAL A 306 -10.48 14.85 -11.24
CA VAL A 306 -10.79 13.41 -11.35
C VAL A 306 -12.11 13.10 -10.62
N ALA A 307 -12.28 13.58 -9.39
CA ALA A 307 -13.50 13.38 -8.60
C ALA A 307 -14.74 13.99 -9.28
N ARG A 308 -14.61 15.16 -9.90
CA ARG A 308 -15.70 15.79 -10.66
C ARG A 308 -16.09 14.95 -11.87
N GLU A 309 -15.10 14.50 -12.66
CA GLU A 309 -15.36 13.69 -13.85
C GLU A 309 -15.94 12.31 -13.49
N TRP A 310 -15.50 11.69 -12.41
CA TRP A 310 -16.11 10.47 -11.90
C TRP A 310 -17.59 10.67 -11.55
N ARG A 311 -17.93 11.76 -10.83
CA ARG A 311 -19.33 12.07 -10.50
C ARG A 311 -20.17 12.28 -11.77
N ARG A 312 -19.66 13.01 -12.77
CA ARG A 312 -20.32 13.19 -14.05
C ARG A 312 -20.60 11.85 -14.73
N LEU A 313 -19.57 10.99 -14.87
CA LEU A 313 -19.71 9.68 -15.50
C LEU A 313 -20.68 8.75 -14.75
N ILE A 314 -20.70 8.79 -13.43
CA ILE A 314 -21.65 8.02 -12.62
C ILE A 314 -23.06 8.51 -12.86
N ALA A 315 -23.31 9.83 -12.87
CA ALA A 315 -24.61 10.42 -13.12
C ALA A 315 -25.13 10.09 -14.53
N GLU A 316 -24.28 10.20 -15.55
CA GLU A 316 -24.63 9.84 -16.93
C GLU A 316 -25.01 8.36 -17.08
N ARG A 317 -24.24 7.45 -16.47
CA ARG A 317 -24.54 6.01 -16.50
C ARG A 317 -25.83 5.64 -15.76
N ALA A 318 -26.16 6.40 -14.71
CA ALA A 318 -27.41 6.20 -13.97
C ALA A 318 -28.64 6.84 -14.63
N GLY A 319 -28.49 7.52 -15.79
CA GLY A 319 -29.58 8.26 -16.44
C GLY A 319 -30.00 9.52 -15.69
N LEU A 320 -29.18 10.01 -14.74
CA LEU A 320 -29.46 11.19 -13.89
C LEU A 320 -28.88 12.48 -14.47
N ALA A 321 -28.35 12.46 -15.69
CA ALA A 321 -27.57 13.55 -16.28
C ALA A 321 -28.38 14.78 -16.73
N SER A 322 -29.76 14.78 -16.64
CA SER A 322 -30.55 15.91 -17.11
C SER A 322 -30.64 17.09 -16.15
N ASP A 323 -30.36 16.89 -14.84
CA ASP A 323 -30.55 17.95 -13.84
C ASP A 323 -29.25 18.57 -13.32
N ALA A 324 -28.10 17.86 -13.47
CA ALA A 324 -26.82 18.31 -12.91
C ALA A 324 -26.15 19.49 -13.67
N THR A 325 -26.53 19.73 -14.92
CA THR A 325 -26.01 20.87 -15.71
C THR A 325 -26.66 22.20 -15.33
N ALA A 326 -27.84 22.18 -14.71
CA ALA A 326 -28.53 23.38 -14.24
C ALA A 326 -27.92 23.96 -12.96
N GLU A 327 -27.39 23.11 -12.07
CA GLU A 327 -26.78 23.57 -10.80
C GLU A 327 -25.32 24.04 -10.95
N ALA A 328 -24.58 23.50 -11.91
CA ALA A 328 -23.19 23.94 -12.16
C ALA A 328 -23.11 25.37 -12.74
N GLY A 329 -24.17 25.83 -13.44
CA GLY A 329 -24.25 27.19 -13.95
C GLY A 329 -24.61 28.24 -12.90
N ALA A 330 -25.09 27.82 -11.73
CA ALA A 330 -25.50 28.74 -10.65
C ALA A 330 -24.37 29.10 -9.66
N MET A 331 -23.24 28.40 -9.69
CA MET A 331 -22.11 28.67 -8.77
C MET A 331 -20.97 29.51 -9.41
N ASP A 332 -21.00 29.80 -10.68
CA ASP A 332 -20.02 30.69 -11.35
C ASP A 332 -20.32 32.19 -11.23
N GLY A 333 -21.34 32.55 -10.46
CA GLY A 333 -21.79 33.95 -10.25
C GLY A 333 -21.20 34.62 -9.02
N PHE A 334 -19.98 34.32 -8.56
CA PHE A 334 -19.28 35.18 -7.63
C PHE A 334 -18.50 36.25 -8.38
N ASP A 335 -19.18 37.38 -8.55
CA ASP A 335 -18.68 38.63 -9.11
C ASP A 335 -17.53 39.17 -8.24
N VAL A 336 -16.33 39.19 -8.79
CA VAL A 336 -15.21 39.91 -8.18
C VAL A 336 -15.41 41.39 -8.52
N ALA A 337 -16.15 42.09 -7.69
CA ALA A 337 -16.20 43.56 -7.75
C ALA A 337 -14.79 44.11 -7.47
N ALA A 338 -14.16 44.64 -8.50
CA ALA A 338 -12.92 45.38 -8.41
C ALA A 338 -13.16 46.70 -7.67
N ASP A 339 -12.62 46.82 -6.48
CA ASP A 339 -12.51 48.09 -5.75
C ASP A 339 -11.37 48.87 -6.33
N GLN A 340 -11.69 49.83 -7.24
CA GLN A 340 -10.76 50.86 -7.73
C GLN A 340 -11.08 52.16 -6.97
N ALA A 341 -10.27 52.47 -5.96
CA ALA A 341 -10.24 53.79 -5.36
C ALA A 341 -9.38 54.76 -6.25
N PRO A 342 -9.85 55.99 -6.51
CA PRO A 342 -9.06 56.93 -7.29
C PRO A 342 -8.02 57.63 -6.40
N VAL A 343 -6.81 57.73 -6.98
CA VAL A 343 -5.71 58.53 -6.45
C VAL A 343 -5.99 60.00 -6.82
N ALA A 344 -6.02 60.86 -5.78
CA ALA A 344 -5.84 62.28 -5.90
C ALA A 344 -4.72 62.71 -4.92
#